data_26587f0b18b2e122e7ce57e492e8113c
#
_entry.id   26587f0b18b2e122e7ce57e492e8113c
#
_cell.length_a   1.000
_cell.length_b   1.000
_cell.length_c   1.000
_cell.angle_alpha   90.00
_cell.angle_beta   90.00
_cell.angle_gamma   90.00
#
_symmetry.space_group_name_H-M   'P 1'
#
loop_
_entity.id
_entity.type
_entity.pdbx_description
1 polymer ?
#
loop_
_entity_poly.entity_id
_entity_poly.type
_entity_poly.pdbx_seq_one_letter_code
_entity_poly.pdbx_strand_id
1 'polypeptide(L)'
;LLFQCLLGGTIDKRKIIAKHLSGYTKILEIGCSSGNVSTTFRNLKDVEFLGIDIDDVAIKYAEKRFSGYNNFNFRCCNLEDLISEKKKFDGILFASILHHVSDSEAGKMLQLSSRLLSENGIIIISEPLPAEKKHNWIVKLYSNLLEQGSNVRTQKEYEDIIENILNLKISKSEIETISSFVWN
;
A
#
# COMPACT_ATOMS: atom_id res chain seq x y z
N LEU A 1 6.69 -6.45 -13.23
CA LEU A 1 7.11 -6.85 -11.88
C LEU A 1 8.62 -7.11 -11.77
N LEU A 2 9.19 -7.98 -12.64
CA LEU A 2 10.64 -8.25 -12.68
C LEU A 2 11.43 -6.97 -12.96
N PHE A 3 10.93 -6.12 -13.85
CA PHE A 3 11.57 -4.88 -14.25
C PHE A 3 11.56 -3.83 -13.13
N GLN A 4 10.48 -3.69 -12.37
CA GLN A 4 10.42 -2.82 -11.18
C GLN A 4 11.37 -3.30 -10.08
N CYS A 5 11.51 -4.63 -9.90
CA CYS A 5 12.48 -5.20 -8.97
C CYS A 5 13.93 -4.92 -9.41
N LEU A 6 14.22 -4.99 -10.71
CA LEU A 6 15.54 -4.70 -11.27
C LEU A 6 15.95 -3.23 -11.10
N LEU A 7 14.97 -2.31 -11.07
CA LEU A 7 15.22 -0.87 -10.86
C LEU A 7 15.26 -0.46 -9.37
N GLY A 8 15.13 -1.41 -8.43
CA GLY A 8 15.29 -1.14 -6.99
C GLY A 8 14.05 -0.54 -6.32
N GLY A 9 13.13 0.07 -7.06
CA GLY A 9 12.00 0.82 -6.52
C GLY A 9 11.13 0.04 -5.55
N THR A 10 10.87 -1.23 -5.82
CA THR A 10 10.08 -2.09 -4.91
C THR A 10 10.83 -2.39 -3.61
N ILE A 11 12.16 -2.49 -3.65
CA ILE A 11 13.00 -2.79 -2.47
C ILE A 11 13.01 -1.59 -1.53
N ASP A 12 13.20 -0.38 -2.06
CA ASP A 12 13.23 0.84 -1.26
C ASP A 12 11.87 1.12 -0.64
N LYS A 13 10.79 1.00 -1.41
CA LYS A 13 9.41 1.07 -0.93
C LYS A 13 9.16 0.13 0.25
N ARG A 14 9.61 -1.12 0.16
CA ARG A 14 9.48 -2.10 1.25
C ARG A 14 10.22 -1.67 2.52
N LYS A 15 11.44 -1.13 2.40
CA LYS A 15 12.23 -0.66 3.54
C LYS A 15 11.54 0.51 4.25
N ILE A 16 11.00 1.46 3.49
CA ILE A 16 10.26 2.60 4.00
C ILE A 16 9.02 2.12 4.77
N ILE A 17 8.22 1.26 4.15
CA ILE A 17 7.01 0.69 4.78
C ILE A 17 7.38 -0.08 6.07
N ALA A 18 8.41 -0.93 6.03
CA ALA A 18 8.85 -1.69 7.21
C ALA A 18 9.27 -0.77 8.36
N LYS A 19 9.95 0.34 8.07
CA LYS A 19 10.36 1.33 9.07
C LYS A 19 9.15 1.95 9.78
N HIS A 20 8.11 2.31 9.01
CA HIS A 20 6.92 2.97 9.57
C HIS A 20 5.96 1.99 10.27
N LEU A 21 5.97 0.72 9.90
CA LEU A 21 5.17 -0.33 10.55
C LEU A 21 5.97 -1.10 11.64
N SER A 22 7.17 -0.65 11.97
CA SER A 22 7.94 -1.25 13.06
C SER A 22 7.23 -1.06 14.40
N GLY A 23 7.00 -2.17 15.11
CA GLY A 23 6.29 -2.18 16.40
C GLY A 23 4.78 -2.43 16.29
N TYR A 24 4.22 -2.43 15.07
CA TYR A 24 2.84 -2.86 14.84
C TYR A 24 2.78 -4.36 14.58
N THR A 25 1.78 -5.04 15.15
CA THR A 25 1.71 -6.50 15.16
C THR A 25 0.55 -7.09 14.38
N LYS A 26 -0.55 -6.34 14.20
CA LYS A 26 -1.72 -6.77 13.42
C LYS A 26 -1.84 -5.90 12.17
N ILE A 27 -1.28 -6.39 11.07
CA ILE A 27 -1.16 -5.62 9.84
C ILE A 27 -2.19 -6.09 8.81
N LEU A 28 -2.91 -5.14 8.23
CA LEU A 28 -3.78 -5.31 7.07
C LEU A 28 -3.17 -4.63 5.85
N GLU A 29 -2.93 -5.35 4.77
CA GLU A 29 -2.59 -4.79 3.45
C GLU A 29 -3.82 -4.85 2.55
N ILE A 30 -4.27 -3.68 2.05
CA ILE A 30 -5.41 -3.54 1.17
C ILE A 30 -4.90 -3.44 -0.26
N GLY A 31 -5.44 -4.28 -1.16
CA GLY A 31 -4.94 -4.41 -2.54
C GLY A 31 -3.56 -5.08 -2.58
N CYS A 32 -3.39 -6.16 -1.82
CA CYS A 32 -2.10 -6.85 -1.68
C CYS A 32 -1.62 -7.55 -2.95
N SER A 33 -2.50 -7.74 -3.94
CA SER A 33 -2.21 -8.48 -5.18
C SER A 33 -1.52 -9.83 -4.87
N SER A 34 -0.44 -10.15 -5.54
CA SER A 34 0.35 -11.38 -5.32
C SER A 34 1.32 -11.32 -4.12
N GLY A 35 1.12 -10.39 -3.18
CA GLY A 35 1.90 -10.28 -1.96
C GLY A 35 3.32 -9.73 -2.14
N ASN A 36 3.52 -8.82 -3.08
CA ASN A 36 4.87 -8.29 -3.33
C ASN A 36 5.40 -7.42 -2.18
N VAL A 37 4.57 -6.52 -1.66
CA VAL A 37 4.94 -5.68 -0.53
C VAL A 37 4.86 -6.49 0.76
N SER A 38 3.91 -7.42 0.88
CA SER A 38 3.79 -8.35 2.01
C SER A 38 5.10 -9.09 2.34
N THR A 39 5.98 -9.31 1.35
CA THR A 39 7.30 -9.93 1.59
C THR A 39 8.18 -9.17 2.58
N THR A 40 7.90 -7.89 2.81
CA THR A 40 8.57 -7.03 3.78
C THR A 40 8.47 -7.59 5.20
N PHE A 41 7.36 -8.22 5.52
CA PHE A 41 7.03 -8.65 6.87
C PHE A 41 7.39 -10.11 7.17
N ARG A 42 7.97 -10.86 6.21
CA ARG A 42 8.26 -12.31 6.33
C ARG A 42 9.15 -12.67 7.52
N ASN A 43 10.06 -11.79 7.89
CA ASN A 43 11.03 -12.05 8.96
C ASN A 43 10.54 -11.55 10.33
N LEU A 44 9.35 -10.98 10.42
CA LEU A 44 8.76 -10.47 11.65
C LEU A 44 7.88 -11.57 12.26
N LYS A 45 8.40 -12.27 13.26
CA LYS A 45 7.71 -13.42 13.87
C LYS A 45 6.44 -13.05 14.64
N ASP A 46 6.40 -11.83 15.18
CA ASP A 46 5.31 -11.35 16.04
C ASP A 46 4.22 -10.59 15.26
N VAL A 47 4.28 -10.60 13.92
CA VAL A 47 3.30 -9.95 13.06
C VAL A 47 2.24 -10.95 12.62
N GLU A 48 0.98 -10.66 12.90
CA GLU A 48 -0.19 -11.26 12.27
C GLU A 48 -0.55 -10.44 11.03
N PHE A 49 -0.41 -11.02 9.86
CA PHE A 49 -0.60 -10.32 8.59
C PHE A 49 -1.84 -10.83 7.86
N LEU A 50 -2.68 -9.91 7.42
CA LEU A 50 -3.78 -10.16 6.50
C LEU A 50 -3.62 -9.30 5.24
N GLY A 51 -3.50 -9.95 4.08
CA GLY A 51 -3.60 -9.29 2.77
C GLY A 51 -4.98 -9.53 2.17
N ILE A 52 -5.61 -8.48 1.66
CA ILE A 52 -6.87 -8.60 0.92
C ILE A 52 -6.74 -8.02 -0.48
N ASP A 53 -7.41 -8.66 -1.43
CA ASP A 53 -7.57 -8.18 -2.80
C ASP A 53 -8.88 -8.71 -3.38
N ILE A 54 -9.41 -8.08 -4.41
CA ILE A 54 -10.59 -8.53 -5.14
C ILE A 54 -10.24 -9.53 -6.26
N ASP A 55 -8.96 -9.61 -6.64
CA ASP A 55 -8.45 -10.55 -7.64
C ASP A 55 -8.13 -11.91 -6.99
N ASP A 56 -8.99 -12.90 -7.23
CA ASP A 56 -8.85 -14.24 -6.67
C ASP A 56 -7.63 -15.00 -7.24
N VAL A 57 -7.19 -14.67 -8.45
CA VAL A 57 -6.00 -15.28 -9.07
C VAL A 57 -4.75 -14.76 -8.37
N ALA A 58 -4.69 -13.45 -8.11
CA ALA A 58 -3.59 -12.85 -7.38
C ALA A 58 -3.51 -13.39 -5.94
N ILE A 59 -4.65 -13.54 -5.27
CA ILE A 59 -4.73 -14.10 -3.91
C ILE A 59 -4.24 -15.54 -3.86
N LYS A 60 -4.68 -16.43 -4.75
CA LYS A 60 -4.18 -17.81 -4.83
C LYS A 60 -2.67 -17.86 -5.02
N TYR A 61 -2.12 -16.93 -5.78
CA TYR A 61 -0.67 -16.81 -5.93
C TYR A 61 0.03 -16.35 -4.65
N ALA A 62 -0.55 -15.38 -3.94
CA ALA A 62 -0.05 -14.94 -2.65
C ALA A 62 -0.08 -16.06 -1.60
N GLU A 63 -1.19 -16.78 -1.47
CA GLU A 63 -1.32 -17.94 -0.58
C GLU A 63 -0.24 -19.00 -0.85
N LYS A 64 -0.05 -19.37 -2.12
CA LYS A 64 1.02 -20.30 -2.51
C LYS A 64 2.41 -19.77 -2.15
N ARG A 65 2.66 -18.50 -2.38
CA ARG A 65 3.94 -17.85 -2.12
C ARG A 65 4.28 -17.77 -0.64
N PHE A 66 3.27 -17.71 0.21
CA PHE A 66 3.42 -17.58 1.66
C PHE A 66 3.03 -18.85 2.43
N SER A 67 2.84 -19.98 1.76
CA SER A 67 2.41 -21.24 2.39
C SER A 67 3.30 -21.77 3.51
N GLY A 68 4.56 -21.31 3.60
CA GLY A 68 5.48 -21.62 4.69
C GLY A 68 5.43 -20.68 5.90
N TYR A 69 4.50 -19.70 5.92
CA TYR A 69 4.40 -18.69 6.96
C TYR A 69 3.02 -18.74 7.64
N ASN A 70 2.93 -19.28 8.84
CA ASN A 70 1.66 -19.49 9.56
C ASN A 70 0.99 -18.19 10.02
N ASN A 71 1.71 -17.09 10.05
CA ASN A 71 1.24 -15.77 10.47
C ASN A 71 0.78 -14.89 9.29
N PHE A 72 0.79 -15.41 8.07
CA PHE A 72 0.30 -14.71 6.87
C PHE A 72 -0.98 -15.35 6.37
N ASN A 73 -2.00 -14.52 6.21
CA ASN A 73 -3.27 -14.88 5.62
C ASN A 73 -3.56 -13.98 4.43
N PHE A 74 -4.15 -14.54 3.38
CA PHE A 74 -4.60 -13.80 2.21
C PHE A 74 -6.06 -14.13 1.94
N ARG A 75 -6.85 -13.14 1.52
CA ARG A 75 -8.28 -13.35 1.28
C ARG A 75 -8.74 -12.56 0.06
N CYS A 76 -9.50 -13.23 -0.81
CA CYS A 76 -10.25 -12.57 -1.86
C CYS A 76 -11.54 -11.99 -1.25
N CYS A 77 -11.52 -10.71 -0.92
CA CYS A 77 -12.66 -9.99 -0.34
C CYS A 77 -12.48 -8.47 -0.45
N ASN A 78 -13.55 -7.73 -0.19
CA ASN A 78 -13.54 -6.28 -0.08
C ASN A 78 -13.47 -5.82 1.40
N LEU A 79 -13.37 -4.50 1.63
CA LEU A 79 -13.29 -3.92 2.98
C LEU A 79 -14.60 -4.07 3.76
N GLU A 80 -15.73 -4.03 3.08
CA GLU A 80 -17.04 -4.18 3.70
C GLU A 80 -17.21 -5.54 4.38
N ASP A 81 -16.63 -6.59 3.79
CA ASP A 81 -16.64 -7.94 4.35
C ASP A 81 -15.90 -7.98 5.69
N LEU A 82 -14.74 -7.31 5.80
CA LEU A 82 -13.97 -7.25 7.05
C LEU A 82 -14.67 -6.46 8.17
N ILE A 83 -15.42 -5.42 7.83
CA ILE A 83 -16.16 -4.62 8.82
C ILE A 83 -17.14 -5.48 9.60
N SER A 84 -17.82 -6.41 8.94
CA SER A 84 -18.78 -7.32 9.57
C SER A 84 -18.14 -8.24 10.62
N GLU A 85 -16.86 -8.56 10.46
CA GLU A 85 -16.11 -9.44 11.37
C GLU A 85 -15.62 -8.72 12.65
N LYS A 86 -15.80 -7.40 12.74
CA LYS A 86 -15.35 -6.56 13.88
C LYS A 86 -13.86 -6.69 14.21
N LYS A 87 -13.05 -7.12 13.25
CA LYS A 87 -11.60 -7.20 13.42
C LYS A 87 -10.99 -5.80 13.50
N LYS A 88 -9.89 -5.69 14.24
CA LYS A 88 -9.10 -4.47 14.37
C LYS A 88 -7.66 -4.74 14.03
N PHE A 89 -7.03 -3.74 13.39
CA PHE A 89 -5.63 -3.76 12.98
C PHE A 89 -4.92 -2.56 13.58
N ASP A 90 -3.67 -2.74 13.96
CA ASP A 90 -2.84 -1.65 14.46
C ASP A 90 -1.99 -0.99 13.35
N GLY A 91 -1.79 -1.70 12.23
CA GLY A 91 -1.21 -1.15 11.00
C GLY A 91 -2.08 -1.47 9.79
N ILE A 92 -2.51 -0.45 9.03
CA ILE A 92 -3.22 -0.64 7.76
C ILE A 92 -2.38 -0.02 6.64
N LEU A 93 -2.19 -0.76 5.55
CA LEU A 93 -1.32 -0.39 4.46
C LEU A 93 -2.09 -0.31 3.14
N PHE A 94 -1.95 0.83 2.48
CA PHE A 94 -2.26 1.04 1.07
C PHE A 94 -0.95 1.21 0.29
N ALA A 95 -0.65 0.29 -0.60
CA ALA A 95 0.62 0.28 -1.31
C ALA A 95 0.43 0.19 -2.83
N SER A 96 0.38 1.34 -3.49
CA SER A 96 0.09 1.47 -4.93
C SER A 96 -1.27 0.90 -5.33
N ILE A 97 -2.32 1.33 -4.66
CA ILE A 97 -3.69 0.93 -4.97
C ILE A 97 -4.62 2.13 -5.20
N LEU A 98 -4.47 3.23 -4.45
CA LEU A 98 -5.42 4.34 -4.51
C LEU A 98 -5.38 5.07 -5.87
N HIS A 99 -4.28 5.00 -6.60
CA HIS A 99 -4.18 5.57 -7.96
C HIS A 99 -4.95 4.77 -9.03
N HIS A 100 -5.51 3.62 -8.70
CA HIS A 100 -6.39 2.85 -9.59
C HIS A 100 -7.87 3.19 -9.43
N VAL A 101 -8.24 3.93 -8.39
CA VAL A 101 -9.63 4.22 -8.04
C VAL A 101 -9.93 5.72 -8.07
N SER A 102 -11.20 6.09 -8.24
CA SER A 102 -11.66 7.49 -8.18
C SER A 102 -11.47 8.10 -6.79
N ASP A 103 -11.54 9.44 -6.66
CA ASP A 103 -11.45 10.14 -5.38
C ASP A 103 -12.53 9.69 -4.41
N SER A 104 -13.74 9.50 -4.91
CA SER A 104 -14.87 9.00 -4.10
C SER A 104 -14.61 7.61 -3.55
N GLU A 105 -14.07 6.70 -4.36
CA GLU A 105 -13.72 5.34 -3.93
C GLU A 105 -12.53 5.34 -2.98
N ALA A 106 -11.50 6.14 -3.26
CA ALA A 106 -10.35 6.30 -2.37
C ALA A 106 -10.79 6.81 -0.98
N GLY A 107 -11.64 7.85 -0.95
CA GLY A 107 -12.22 8.37 0.28
C GLY A 107 -13.05 7.31 1.02
N LYS A 108 -13.90 6.55 0.31
CA LYS A 108 -14.67 5.44 0.89
C LYS A 108 -13.77 4.36 1.47
N MET A 109 -12.73 3.93 0.75
CA MET A 109 -11.77 2.93 1.22
C MET A 109 -11.06 3.38 2.50
N LEU A 110 -10.60 4.62 2.55
CA LEU A 110 -9.95 5.19 3.74
C LEU A 110 -10.91 5.31 4.91
N GLN A 111 -12.16 5.74 4.67
CA GLN A 111 -13.19 5.80 5.70
C GLN A 111 -13.54 4.43 6.28
N LEU A 112 -13.66 3.41 5.44
CA LEU A 112 -13.89 2.03 5.91
C LEU A 112 -12.67 1.52 6.70
N SER A 113 -11.46 1.82 6.23
CA SER A 113 -10.23 1.43 6.92
C SER A 113 -10.08 2.09 8.29
N SER A 114 -10.52 3.35 8.46
CA SER A 114 -10.52 4.00 9.77
C SER A 114 -11.39 3.27 10.80
N ARG A 115 -12.44 2.60 10.34
CA ARG A 115 -13.31 1.76 11.19
C ARG A 115 -12.68 0.43 11.59
N LEU A 116 -11.69 -0.06 10.83
CA LEU A 116 -10.90 -1.26 11.12
C LEU A 116 -9.67 -0.96 11.96
N LEU A 117 -9.30 0.32 12.12
CA LEU A 117 -8.13 0.73 12.88
C LEU A 117 -8.36 0.56 14.38
N SER A 118 -7.37 0.09 15.10
CA SER A 118 -7.34 0.09 16.56
C SER A 118 -7.08 1.51 17.09
N GLU A 119 -7.26 1.73 18.39
CA GLU A 119 -7.21 3.07 19.01
C GLU A 119 -5.90 3.83 18.76
N ASN A 120 -4.76 3.12 18.80
CA ASN A 120 -3.43 3.67 18.54
C ASN A 120 -2.83 3.18 17.23
N GLY A 121 -3.68 2.74 16.29
CA GLY A 121 -3.24 2.24 15.01
C GLY A 121 -2.91 3.34 14.03
N ILE A 122 -2.19 2.96 12.96
CA ILE A 122 -1.85 3.88 11.86
C ILE A 122 -2.31 3.33 10.51
N ILE A 123 -2.58 4.26 9.60
CA ILE A 123 -2.74 3.96 8.17
C ILE A 123 -1.52 4.50 7.44
N ILE A 124 -0.89 3.66 6.65
CA ILE A 124 0.19 4.05 5.74
C ILE A 124 -0.33 4.03 4.32
N ILE A 125 -0.13 5.14 3.62
CA ILE A 125 -0.44 5.30 2.21
C ILE A 125 0.88 5.51 1.47
N SER A 126 1.23 4.59 0.59
CA SER A 126 2.45 4.64 -0.22
C SER A 126 2.08 4.56 -1.69
N GLU A 127 1.95 5.71 -2.32
CA GLU A 127 1.44 5.88 -3.68
C GLU A 127 2.46 6.57 -4.59
N PRO A 128 2.40 6.33 -5.91
CA PRO A 128 3.19 7.12 -6.85
C PRO A 128 2.67 8.56 -6.93
N LEU A 129 3.58 9.49 -7.21
CA LEU A 129 3.27 10.88 -7.52
C LEU A 129 3.52 11.15 -9.00
N PRO A 130 2.83 12.16 -9.58
CA PRO A 130 3.07 12.57 -10.96
C PRO A 130 4.53 12.97 -11.19
N ALA A 131 5.10 12.61 -12.34
CA ALA A 131 6.44 13.00 -12.69
C ALA A 131 6.54 14.54 -12.82
N GLU A 132 7.40 15.16 -12.03
CA GLU A 132 7.64 16.60 -12.09
C GLU A 132 8.33 17.01 -13.38
N LYS A 133 8.19 18.30 -13.76
CA LYS A 133 8.82 18.86 -15.00
C LYS A 133 10.33 18.72 -15.01
N LYS A 134 10.98 18.74 -13.83
CA LYS A 134 12.44 18.57 -13.66
C LYS A 134 12.95 17.15 -13.92
N HIS A 135 12.07 16.14 -13.94
CA HIS A 135 12.51 14.77 -14.17
C HIS A 135 12.94 14.57 -15.62
N ASN A 136 13.98 13.73 -15.79
CA ASN A 136 14.48 13.30 -17.09
C ASN A 136 13.35 12.67 -17.93
N TRP A 137 13.43 12.82 -19.25
CA TRP A 137 12.43 12.27 -20.19
C TRP A 137 12.27 10.74 -20.04
N ILE A 138 13.32 10.03 -19.65
CA ILE A 138 13.29 8.59 -19.37
C ILE A 138 12.37 8.27 -18.18
N VAL A 139 12.43 9.07 -17.10
CA VAL A 139 11.57 8.91 -15.93
C VAL A 139 10.13 9.18 -16.30
N LYS A 140 9.86 10.20 -17.12
CA LYS A 140 8.52 10.52 -17.63
C LYS A 140 7.97 9.40 -18.52
N LEU A 141 8.79 8.87 -19.42
CA LEU A 141 8.40 7.75 -20.28
C LEU A 141 8.12 6.50 -19.44
N TYR A 142 8.93 6.25 -18.42
CA TYR A 142 8.77 5.12 -17.50
C TYR A 142 7.48 5.25 -16.68
N SER A 143 7.20 6.41 -16.10
CA SER A 143 5.97 6.61 -15.33
C SER A 143 4.73 6.46 -16.22
N ASN A 144 4.75 7.01 -17.43
CA ASN A 144 3.64 6.89 -18.39
C ASN A 144 3.40 5.46 -18.91
N LEU A 145 4.46 4.64 -19.02
CA LEU A 145 4.36 3.28 -19.56
C LEU A 145 4.06 2.23 -18.48
N LEU A 146 4.47 2.45 -17.24
CA LEU A 146 4.41 1.44 -16.17
C LEU A 146 3.37 1.78 -15.10
N GLU A 147 2.98 3.03 -14.98
CA GLU A 147 1.91 3.43 -14.09
C GLU A 147 0.56 3.31 -14.80
N GLN A 148 -0.08 2.16 -14.64
CA GLN A 148 -1.38 1.85 -15.24
C GLN A 148 -2.55 2.49 -14.48
N GLY A 149 -2.30 3.30 -13.46
CA GLY A 149 -3.33 3.98 -12.69
C GLY A 149 -3.86 5.22 -13.41
N SER A 150 -5.17 5.33 -13.58
CA SER A 150 -5.83 6.49 -14.19
C SER A 150 -5.95 7.71 -13.28
N ASN A 151 -5.68 7.55 -11.97
CA ASN A 151 -5.88 8.55 -10.93
C ASN A 151 -4.62 8.81 -10.09
N VAL A 152 -3.47 8.97 -10.75
CA VAL A 152 -2.22 9.36 -10.06
C VAL A 152 -2.37 10.80 -9.57
N ARG A 153 -2.31 10.99 -8.25
CA ARG A 153 -2.57 12.25 -7.57
C ARG A 153 -1.30 12.88 -7.05
N THR A 154 -1.31 14.19 -6.94
CA THR A 154 -0.28 14.95 -6.21
C THR A 154 -0.39 14.67 -4.70
N GLN A 155 0.66 14.99 -3.95
CA GLN A 155 0.64 14.89 -2.49
C GLN A 155 -0.56 15.65 -1.89
N LYS A 156 -0.80 16.88 -2.36
CA LYS A 156 -1.91 17.70 -1.86
C LYS A 156 -3.28 17.06 -2.11
N GLU A 157 -3.51 16.48 -3.27
CA GLU A 157 -4.78 15.80 -3.57
C GLU A 157 -5.01 14.58 -2.67
N TYR A 158 -3.97 13.83 -2.32
CA TYR A 158 -4.08 12.76 -1.30
C TYR A 158 -4.40 13.33 0.07
N GLU A 159 -3.72 14.41 0.49
CA GLU A 159 -3.96 15.08 1.77
C GLU A 159 -5.39 15.62 1.85
N ASP A 160 -5.89 16.26 0.79
CA ASP A 160 -7.25 16.78 0.71
C ASP A 160 -8.32 15.66 0.86
N ILE A 161 -8.07 14.48 0.29
CA ILE A 161 -8.97 13.32 0.46
C ILE A 161 -8.97 12.86 1.93
N ILE A 162 -7.80 12.78 2.57
CA ILE A 162 -7.66 12.30 3.95
C ILE A 162 -8.29 13.27 4.95
N GLU A 163 -8.07 14.58 4.78
CA GLU A 163 -8.58 15.64 5.66
C GLU A 163 -10.11 15.68 5.71
N ASN A 164 -10.78 15.19 4.66
CA ASN A 164 -12.24 15.09 4.62
C ASN A 164 -12.79 13.86 5.38
N ILE A 165 -11.93 13.01 5.96
CA ILE A 165 -12.34 11.80 6.68
C ILE A 165 -12.33 12.09 8.18
N LEU A 166 -13.50 12.02 8.80
CA LEU A 166 -13.63 12.13 10.24
C LEU A 166 -12.80 11.03 10.93
N ASN A 167 -12.09 11.40 11.99
CA ASN A 167 -11.24 10.55 12.82
C ASN A 167 -9.88 10.15 12.24
N LEU A 168 -9.48 10.67 11.09
CA LEU A 168 -8.11 10.56 10.60
C LEU A 168 -7.38 11.89 10.75
N LYS A 169 -6.10 11.83 11.08
CA LYS A 169 -5.19 12.97 11.10
C LYS A 169 -3.89 12.59 10.40
N ILE A 170 -3.42 13.46 9.53
CA ILE A 170 -2.11 13.30 8.91
C ILE A 170 -1.05 13.61 9.97
N SER A 171 -0.33 12.58 10.42
CA SER A 171 0.78 12.73 11.36
C SER A 171 2.10 13.01 10.65
N LYS A 172 2.23 12.55 9.41
CA LYS A 172 3.42 12.74 8.57
C LYS A 172 3.03 12.63 7.10
N SER A 173 3.54 13.56 6.29
CA SER A 173 3.46 13.51 4.84
C SER A 173 4.83 13.85 4.27
N GLU A 174 5.41 12.96 3.46
CA GLU A 174 6.75 13.13 2.90
C GLU A 174 6.84 12.53 1.49
N ILE A 175 7.72 13.12 0.68
CA ILE A 175 8.06 12.62 -0.64
C ILE A 175 9.41 11.91 -0.53
N GLU A 176 9.41 10.62 -0.79
CA GLU A 176 10.61 9.80 -0.84
C GLU A 176 10.97 9.49 -2.30
N THR A 177 12.21 9.76 -2.68
CA THR A 177 12.72 9.32 -3.98
C THR A 177 13.08 7.85 -3.88
N ILE A 178 12.24 7.01 -4.44
CA ILE A 178 12.54 5.58 -4.59
C ILE A 178 13.56 5.46 -5.71
N SER A 179 14.77 4.95 -5.40
CA SER A 179 15.92 4.98 -6.27
C SER A 179 15.59 4.62 -7.71
N SER A 180 15.64 5.61 -8.54
CA SER A 180 15.89 5.45 -9.96
C SER A 180 17.39 5.34 -10.14
N PHE A 181 17.87 4.52 -11.05
CA PHE A 181 19.25 4.56 -11.49
C PHE A 181 19.58 6.01 -11.87
N VAL A 182 20.28 6.70 -10.99
CA VAL A 182 20.92 7.96 -11.33
C VAL A 182 22.19 7.56 -12.06
N TRP A 183 22.14 7.57 -13.39
CA TRP A 183 23.34 7.65 -14.18
C TRP A 183 23.88 9.06 -13.98
N ASN A 184 24.95 9.20 -13.18
CA ASN A 184 25.80 10.37 -13.22
C ASN A 184 26.63 10.35 -14.50
#